data_da51cb0823ece368b0e2c0630800e2f5
#
_entry.id   da51cb0823ece368b0e2c0630800e2f5
#
_cell.length_a   1.000
_cell.length_b   1.000
_cell.length_c   1.000
_cell.angle_alpha   90.00
_cell.angle_beta   90.00
_cell.angle_gamma   90.00
#
_symmetry.space_group_name_H-M   'P 1'
#
loop_
_entity.id
_entity.type
_entity.pdbx_description
1 polymer ?
#
loop_
_entity_poly.entity_id
_entity_poly.type
_entity_poly.pdbx_seq_one_letter_code
_entity_poly.pdbx_strand_id
1 'polypeptide(L)'
;DKNKSYLVSPSRLDERWLKDHKKSSLDKIRLVYVGRINPEKGIYEFLKMFDEVKSDAEFSIVGYAKNLEIKNKNVKLLGYASDPQKLINIYDDHNIMILPSFTEAHPYVLDECLSRKRPAIIFPDIAYVINGRKGVFVSERNINSFSETLKYIINNYNKIQNEMENNKLPTKKSMIKEFS
;
A
#
# COMPACT_ATOMS: atom_id res chain seq x y z
N ASP A 1 4.38 -39.80 3.02
CA ASP A 1 5.32 -38.81 2.51
C ASP A 1 5.59 -37.74 3.57
N LYS A 2 6.66 -37.95 4.40
CA LYS A 2 6.95 -37.06 5.54
C LYS A 2 7.75 -35.77 5.19
N ASN A 3 7.91 -35.44 3.91
CA ASN A 3 8.79 -34.32 3.48
C ASN A 3 8.16 -33.36 2.47
N LYS A 4 6.84 -33.20 2.44
CA LYS A 4 6.23 -32.11 1.65
C LYS A 4 6.05 -30.88 2.53
N SER A 5 6.96 -29.94 2.43
CA SER A 5 6.71 -28.57 2.90
C SER A 5 5.80 -27.86 1.89
N TYR A 6 4.66 -27.37 2.36
CA TYR A 6 3.75 -26.57 1.54
C TYR A 6 4.02 -25.09 1.80
N LEU A 7 4.33 -24.34 0.74
CA LEU A 7 4.40 -22.89 0.83
C LEU A 7 2.98 -22.35 0.69
N VAL A 8 2.40 -21.92 1.81
CA VAL A 8 1.08 -21.32 1.84
C VAL A 8 1.22 -19.79 1.86
N SER A 9 0.57 -19.12 0.93
CA SER A 9 0.51 -17.67 0.91
C SER A 9 -0.62 -17.18 1.82
N PRO A 10 -0.30 -16.62 3.01
CA PRO A 10 -1.32 -16.16 3.93
C PRO A 10 -2.11 -15.00 3.31
N SER A 11 -3.43 -14.96 3.52
CA SER A 11 -4.28 -13.90 2.99
C SER A 11 -5.40 -13.48 3.94
N ARG A 12 -5.73 -12.19 3.88
CA ARG A 12 -6.92 -11.60 4.53
C ARG A 12 -8.01 -11.23 3.54
N LEU A 13 -7.73 -11.32 2.23
CA LEU A 13 -8.66 -10.94 1.19
C LEU A 13 -9.83 -11.92 1.11
N ASP A 14 -11.04 -11.39 1.17
CA ASP A 14 -12.28 -12.07 0.82
C ASP A 14 -12.90 -11.44 -0.43
N GLU A 15 -14.07 -11.91 -0.86
CA GLU A 15 -14.71 -11.46 -2.10
C GLU A 15 -15.03 -9.96 -2.13
N ARG A 16 -15.24 -9.31 -0.98
CA ARG A 16 -15.53 -7.87 -0.89
C ARG A 16 -14.37 -7.03 -1.43
N TRP A 17 -13.13 -7.48 -1.23
CA TRP A 17 -11.92 -6.80 -1.69
C TRP A 17 -11.78 -6.80 -3.22
N LEU A 18 -12.40 -7.75 -3.90
CA LEU A 18 -12.23 -8.01 -5.34
C LEU A 18 -13.38 -7.49 -6.20
N LYS A 19 -14.38 -6.84 -5.58
CA LYS A 19 -15.59 -6.36 -6.26
C LYS A 19 -15.75 -4.86 -6.10
N ASP A 20 -16.62 -4.28 -6.93
CA ASP A 20 -17.09 -2.91 -6.80
C ASP A 20 -15.96 -1.87 -6.65
N HIS A 21 -14.94 -1.97 -7.53
CA HIS A 21 -13.81 -1.07 -7.52
C HIS A 21 -14.24 0.36 -7.84
N LYS A 22 -14.04 1.27 -6.91
CA LYS A 22 -14.31 2.69 -7.12
C LYS A 22 -13.26 3.27 -8.08
N LYS A 23 -13.72 3.95 -9.13
CA LYS A 23 -12.83 4.68 -10.02
C LYS A 23 -12.08 5.76 -9.22
N SER A 24 -10.77 5.82 -9.40
CA SER A 24 -9.94 6.83 -8.75
C SER A 24 -10.04 8.15 -9.49
N SER A 25 -10.28 9.25 -8.76
CA SER A 25 -10.09 10.60 -9.29
C SER A 25 -8.67 11.07 -8.97
N LEU A 26 -8.02 11.71 -9.93
CA LEU A 26 -6.69 12.32 -9.79
C LEU A 26 -6.76 13.85 -9.67
N ASP A 27 -7.94 14.41 -9.42
CA ASP A 27 -8.11 15.86 -9.21
C ASP A 27 -7.25 16.35 -8.04
N LYS A 28 -7.08 15.48 -7.05
CA LYS A 28 -6.16 15.65 -5.94
C LYS A 28 -5.45 14.35 -5.65
N ILE A 29 -4.15 14.41 -5.51
CA ILE A 29 -3.34 13.23 -5.18
C ILE A 29 -3.47 12.94 -3.69
N ARG A 30 -3.99 11.76 -3.36
CA ARG A 30 -4.17 11.28 -1.99
C ARG A 30 -3.35 10.03 -1.78
N LEU A 31 -2.35 10.16 -0.94
CA LEU A 31 -1.48 9.06 -0.53
C LEU A 31 -2.01 8.46 0.77
N VAL A 32 -1.82 7.16 0.96
CA VAL A 32 -2.22 6.48 2.20
C VAL A 32 -1.13 5.54 2.71
N TYR A 33 -0.95 5.54 4.01
CA TYR A 33 -0.22 4.52 4.76
C TYR A 33 -1.20 3.77 5.65
N VAL A 34 -1.11 2.44 5.67
CA VAL A 34 -1.90 1.59 6.56
C VAL A 34 -0.95 0.65 7.30
N GLY A 35 -0.91 0.76 8.63
CA GLY A 35 -0.03 -0.10 9.40
C GLY A 35 0.26 0.38 10.82
N ARG A 36 1.10 -0.37 11.52
CA ARG A 36 1.63 0.04 12.83
C ARG A 36 2.57 1.22 12.66
N ILE A 37 2.48 2.17 13.58
CA ILE A 37 3.35 3.35 13.59
C ILE A 37 4.49 3.07 14.56
N ASN A 38 5.60 2.56 14.03
CA ASN A 38 6.82 2.26 14.74
C ASN A 38 8.04 2.45 13.82
N PRO A 39 9.27 2.54 14.36
CA PRO A 39 10.47 2.81 13.56
C PRO A 39 10.70 1.83 12.41
N GLU A 40 10.50 0.52 12.62
CA GLU A 40 10.73 -0.52 11.62
C GLU A 40 9.80 -0.39 10.39
N LYS A 41 8.67 0.33 10.54
CA LYS A 41 7.74 0.63 9.45
C LYS A 41 8.12 1.90 8.68
N GLY A 42 9.21 2.57 9.03
CA GLY A 42 9.80 3.68 8.28
C GLY A 42 8.91 4.92 8.14
N ILE A 43 7.80 4.98 8.88
CA ILE A 43 6.83 6.09 8.75
C ILE A 43 7.40 7.43 9.19
N TYR A 44 8.26 7.43 10.20
CA TYR A 44 8.88 8.65 10.71
C TYR A 44 9.87 9.26 9.70
N GLU A 45 10.67 8.41 9.04
CA GLU A 45 11.60 8.81 7.99
C GLU A 45 10.86 9.30 6.76
N PHE A 46 9.77 8.60 6.40
CA PHE A 46 8.92 9.03 5.30
C PHE A 46 8.29 10.38 5.55
N LEU A 47 7.77 10.64 6.75
CA LEU A 47 7.19 11.94 7.11
C LEU A 47 8.20 13.08 6.96
N LYS A 48 9.45 12.89 7.42
CA LYS A 48 10.51 13.89 7.24
C LYS A 48 10.76 14.18 5.76
N MET A 49 10.83 13.13 4.93
CA MET A 49 10.98 13.27 3.49
C MET A 49 9.76 13.95 2.86
N PHE A 50 8.55 13.57 3.26
CA PHE A 50 7.30 14.13 2.72
C PHE A 50 7.13 15.62 3.05
N ASP A 51 7.64 16.09 4.19
CA ASP A 51 7.63 17.50 4.57
C ASP A 51 8.42 18.39 3.59
N GLU A 52 9.40 17.82 2.90
CA GLU A 52 10.21 18.51 1.91
C GLU A 52 9.66 18.40 0.48
N VAL A 53 8.65 17.52 0.27
CA VAL A 53 8.02 17.35 -1.05
C VAL A 53 7.17 18.57 -1.40
N LYS A 54 7.56 19.26 -2.46
CA LYS A 54 6.82 20.41 -3.00
C LYS A 54 5.65 19.92 -3.87
N SER A 55 4.57 19.43 -3.26
CA SER A 55 3.36 19.03 -3.97
C SER A 55 2.12 19.30 -3.12
N ASP A 56 0.96 19.43 -3.78
CA ASP A 56 -0.34 19.54 -3.11
C ASP A 56 -0.94 18.18 -2.73
N ALA A 57 -0.12 17.11 -2.73
CA ALA A 57 -0.57 15.80 -2.33
C ALA A 57 -0.96 15.78 -0.85
N GLU A 58 -2.07 15.12 -0.54
CA GLU A 58 -2.45 14.79 0.84
C GLU A 58 -1.89 13.42 1.22
N PHE A 59 -1.50 13.25 2.46
CA PHE A 59 -1.05 11.98 2.99
C PHE A 59 -1.86 11.58 4.22
N SER A 60 -2.54 10.46 4.16
CA SER A 60 -3.32 9.92 5.25
C SER A 60 -2.61 8.73 5.91
N ILE A 61 -2.60 8.73 7.23
CA ILE A 61 -2.00 7.68 8.05
C ILE A 61 -3.11 6.92 8.76
N VAL A 62 -3.20 5.62 8.51
CA VAL A 62 -4.13 4.70 9.18
C VAL A 62 -3.34 3.79 10.10
N GLY A 63 -3.50 3.99 11.39
CA GLY A 63 -2.79 3.24 12.41
C GLY A 63 -2.95 3.86 13.79
N TYR A 64 -2.44 3.17 14.78
CA TYR A 64 -2.38 3.70 16.14
C TYR A 64 -1.01 4.30 16.40
N ALA A 65 -0.99 5.55 16.82
CA ALA A 65 0.22 6.24 17.27
C ALA A 65 0.01 6.81 18.66
N LYS A 66 0.91 6.48 19.57
CA LYS A 66 0.86 7.03 20.93
C LYS A 66 1.39 8.48 20.99
N ASN A 67 2.39 8.81 20.15
CA ASN A 67 3.08 10.11 20.18
C ASN A 67 3.56 10.51 18.77
N LEU A 68 2.68 10.53 17.78
CA LEU A 68 3.02 11.02 16.43
C LEU A 68 2.69 12.51 16.35
N GLU A 69 3.71 13.36 16.33
CA GLU A 69 3.52 14.78 16.00
C GLU A 69 3.45 14.98 14.49
N ILE A 70 2.36 15.54 14.04
CA ILE A 70 2.13 15.91 12.63
C ILE A 70 2.12 17.44 12.55
N LYS A 71 3.12 18.00 11.87
CA LYS A 71 3.23 19.46 11.65
C LYS A 71 2.74 19.87 10.25
N ASN A 72 2.82 18.97 9.30
CA ASN A 72 2.42 19.21 7.93
C ASN A 72 0.88 19.19 7.80
N LYS A 73 0.30 20.30 7.34
CA LYS A 73 -1.15 20.46 7.16
C LYS A 73 -1.76 19.47 6.14
N ASN A 74 -0.95 18.96 5.23
CA ASN A 74 -1.36 18.00 4.22
C ASN A 74 -1.30 16.54 4.73
N VAL A 75 -0.87 16.31 5.97
CA VAL A 75 -0.82 14.99 6.61
C VAL A 75 -1.97 14.86 7.59
N LYS A 76 -2.70 13.74 7.53
CA LYS A 76 -3.84 13.45 8.41
C LYS A 76 -3.70 12.09 9.06
N LEU A 77 -3.96 12.01 10.36
CA LEU A 77 -4.09 10.74 11.09
C LEU A 77 -5.57 10.33 11.12
N LEU A 78 -5.91 9.23 10.46
CA LEU A 78 -7.28 8.70 10.39
C LEU A 78 -7.63 7.74 11.53
N GLY A 79 -6.65 7.48 12.42
CA GLY A 79 -6.80 6.52 13.50
C GLY A 79 -6.71 5.06 13.04
N TYR A 80 -6.99 4.14 13.96
CA TYR A 80 -6.95 2.71 13.68
C TYR A 80 -8.19 2.23 12.93
N ALA A 81 -7.98 1.35 11.98
CA ALA A 81 -9.03 0.66 11.25
C ALA A 81 -8.70 -0.83 11.11
N SER A 82 -9.64 -1.70 11.49
CA SER A 82 -9.53 -3.16 11.33
C SER A 82 -10.74 -3.76 10.63
N ASP A 83 -11.83 -3.01 10.55
CA ASP A 83 -13.02 -3.43 9.78
C ASP A 83 -12.69 -3.45 8.29
N PRO A 84 -12.92 -4.59 7.59
CA PRO A 84 -12.59 -4.72 6.18
C PRO A 84 -13.29 -3.70 5.29
N GLN A 85 -14.56 -3.38 5.55
CA GLN A 85 -15.29 -2.42 4.72
C GLN A 85 -14.75 -1.00 4.92
N LYS A 86 -14.40 -0.64 6.14
CA LYS A 86 -13.75 0.65 6.43
C LYS A 86 -12.40 0.77 5.71
N LEU A 87 -11.59 -0.31 5.71
CA LEU A 87 -10.31 -0.33 4.99
C LEU A 87 -10.50 -0.24 3.48
N ILE A 88 -11.46 -0.97 2.90
CA ILE A 88 -11.82 -0.88 1.48
C ILE A 88 -12.14 0.57 1.11
N ASN A 89 -13.00 1.23 1.89
CA ASN A 89 -13.37 2.62 1.64
C ASN A 89 -12.16 3.56 1.72
N ILE A 90 -11.27 3.34 2.69
CA ILE A 90 -10.03 4.10 2.81
C ILE A 90 -9.16 3.94 1.56
N TYR A 91 -8.90 2.71 1.11
CA TYR A 91 -8.12 2.51 -0.11
C TYR A 91 -8.81 3.12 -1.34
N ASP A 92 -10.14 3.00 -1.43
CA ASP A 92 -10.92 3.53 -2.55
C ASP A 92 -10.92 5.08 -2.61
N ASP A 93 -10.80 5.74 -1.46
CA ASP A 93 -10.73 7.19 -1.37
C ASP A 93 -9.32 7.75 -1.61
N HIS A 94 -8.31 6.89 -1.72
CA HIS A 94 -6.93 7.26 -1.98
C HIS A 94 -6.45 6.76 -3.35
N ASN A 95 -5.35 7.34 -3.83
CA ASN A 95 -4.80 7.01 -5.14
C ASN A 95 -3.64 6.03 -5.05
N ILE A 96 -2.71 6.23 -4.11
CA ILE A 96 -1.44 5.51 -4.04
C ILE A 96 -1.16 5.17 -2.58
N MET A 97 -0.76 3.93 -2.34
CA MET A 97 -0.26 3.52 -1.02
C MET A 97 1.24 3.76 -0.91
N ILE A 98 1.67 4.20 0.26
CA ILE A 98 3.08 4.29 0.63
C ILE A 98 3.37 3.20 1.67
N LEU A 99 4.34 2.35 1.39
CA LEU A 99 4.81 1.32 2.32
C LEU A 99 6.31 1.52 2.59
N PRO A 100 6.66 2.40 3.56
CA PRO A 100 8.04 2.82 3.78
C PRO A 100 8.83 1.88 4.69
N SER A 101 8.37 0.67 4.92
CA SER A 101 8.96 -0.30 5.85
C SER A 101 10.42 -0.60 5.51
N PHE A 102 11.22 -0.83 6.55
CA PHE A 102 12.58 -1.35 6.43
C PHE A 102 12.60 -2.88 6.38
N THR A 103 11.54 -3.51 6.88
CA THR A 103 11.41 -4.98 6.84
C THR A 103 9.94 -5.39 6.78
N GLU A 104 9.65 -6.43 6.01
CA GLU A 104 8.35 -7.08 5.91
C GLU A 104 8.54 -8.60 5.73
N ALA A 105 7.68 -9.40 6.33
CA ALA A 105 7.62 -10.83 5.99
C ALA A 105 6.59 -11.04 4.85
N HIS A 106 5.35 -10.65 5.10
CA HIS A 106 4.27 -10.64 4.11
C HIS A 106 3.34 -9.46 4.41
N PRO A 107 3.45 -8.35 3.67
CA PRO A 107 2.65 -7.17 3.95
C PRO A 107 1.21 -7.33 3.43
N TYR A 108 0.28 -7.77 4.27
CA TYR A 108 -1.14 -7.89 3.91
C TYR A 108 -1.72 -6.59 3.35
N VAL A 109 -1.28 -5.44 3.88
CA VAL A 109 -1.71 -4.13 3.41
C VAL A 109 -1.37 -3.88 1.94
N LEU A 110 -0.29 -4.50 1.43
CA LEU A 110 0.05 -4.43 0.02
C LEU A 110 -0.95 -5.21 -0.83
N ASP A 111 -1.33 -6.43 -0.42
CA ASP A 111 -2.35 -7.21 -1.12
C ASP A 111 -3.72 -6.51 -1.06
N GLU A 112 -4.08 -5.92 0.08
CA GLU A 112 -5.28 -5.13 0.27
C GLU A 112 -5.33 -3.95 -0.72
N CYS A 113 -4.27 -3.16 -0.78
CA CYS A 113 -4.13 -2.02 -1.69
C CYS A 113 -4.25 -2.45 -3.15
N LEU A 114 -3.48 -3.47 -3.57
CA LEU A 114 -3.49 -3.97 -4.94
C LEU A 114 -4.84 -4.58 -5.33
N SER A 115 -5.55 -5.20 -4.38
CA SER A 115 -6.90 -5.72 -4.61
C SER A 115 -7.89 -4.61 -4.95
N ARG A 116 -7.67 -3.38 -4.47
CA ARG A 116 -8.48 -2.19 -4.79
C ARG A 116 -7.95 -1.41 -6.00
N LYS A 117 -7.03 -2.00 -6.79
CA LYS A 117 -6.41 -1.37 -7.96
C LYS A 117 -5.72 -0.03 -7.61
N ARG A 118 -5.13 0.06 -6.44
CA ARG A 118 -4.32 1.21 -6.04
C ARG A 118 -2.84 0.84 -6.15
N PRO A 119 -2.04 1.61 -6.93
CA PRO A 119 -0.60 1.43 -6.97
C PRO A 119 0.04 1.66 -5.60
N ALA A 120 1.19 1.05 -5.39
CA ALA A 120 1.98 1.23 -4.17
C ALA A 120 3.40 1.69 -4.49
N ILE A 121 3.92 2.62 -3.68
CA ILE A 121 5.34 2.97 -3.64
C ILE A 121 5.96 2.29 -2.43
N ILE A 122 7.00 1.51 -2.66
CA ILE A 122 7.81 0.85 -1.65
C ILE A 122 9.26 1.32 -1.76
N PHE A 123 10.13 0.88 -0.86
CA PHE A 123 11.53 1.26 -0.84
C PHE A 123 12.44 0.02 -1.01
N PRO A 124 13.74 0.21 -1.35
CA PRO A 124 14.63 -0.89 -1.72
C PRO A 124 14.72 -2.01 -0.68
N ASP A 125 14.62 -1.65 0.62
CA ASP A 125 14.71 -2.59 1.74
C ASP A 125 13.71 -3.76 1.64
N ILE A 126 12.57 -3.50 1.04
CA ILE A 126 11.48 -4.48 0.88
C ILE A 126 11.14 -4.79 -0.59
N ALA A 127 12.03 -4.51 -1.54
CA ALA A 127 11.75 -4.73 -2.97
C ALA A 127 11.37 -6.18 -3.31
N TYR A 128 11.80 -7.15 -2.51
CA TYR A 128 11.44 -8.56 -2.67
C TYR A 128 9.93 -8.83 -2.54
N VAL A 129 9.16 -7.95 -1.87
CA VAL A 129 7.71 -8.13 -1.75
C VAL A 129 6.96 -7.88 -3.07
N ILE A 130 7.62 -7.37 -4.11
CA ILE A 130 7.00 -7.19 -5.43
C ILE A 130 6.51 -8.53 -5.98
N ASN A 131 7.34 -9.56 -5.93
CA ASN A 131 6.99 -10.93 -6.30
C ASN A 131 6.14 -11.03 -7.59
N GLY A 132 6.56 -10.32 -8.65
CA GLY A 132 5.90 -10.30 -9.96
C GLY A 132 4.58 -9.51 -10.04
N ARG A 133 4.11 -8.91 -8.93
CA ARG A 133 2.86 -8.13 -8.91
C ARG A 133 3.02 -6.80 -9.65
N LYS A 134 2.00 -6.44 -10.43
CA LYS A 134 1.88 -5.16 -11.12
C LYS A 134 1.36 -4.07 -10.18
N GLY A 135 1.75 -2.82 -10.44
CA GLY A 135 1.32 -1.68 -9.64
C GLY A 135 2.17 -1.43 -8.40
N VAL A 136 3.33 -2.09 -8.25
CA VAL A 136 4.29 -1.84 -7.16
C VAL A 136 5.54 -1.20 -7.74
N PHE A 137 5.92 -0.05 -7.20
CA PHE A 137 7.04 0.77 -7.66
C PHE A 137 8.05 0.96 -6.55
N VAL A 138 9.34 0.86 -6.87
CA VAL A 138 10.43 1.11 -5.93
C VAL A 138 10.92 2.54 -6.11
N SER A 139 11.01 3.27 -5.01
CA SER A 139 11.64 4.58 -4.93
C SER A 139 12.81 4.54 -3.96
N GLU A 140 13.90 5.19 -4.28
CA GLU A 140 14.94 5.44 -3.29
C GLU A 140 14.42 6.36 -2.16
N ARG A 141 15.05 6.28 -0.98
CA ARG A 141 14.66 7.10 0.18
C ARG A 141 15.19 8.53 0.08
N ASN A 142 14.88 9.19 -1.03
CA ASN A 142 15.17 10.60 -1.24
C ASN A 142 14.05 11.27 -2.04
N ILE A 143 13.95 12.58 -1.91
CA ILE A 143 12.90 13.40 -2.50
C ILE A 143 12.84 13.30 -4.01
N ASN A 144 13.98 13.30 -4.68
CA ASN A 144 14.04 13.32 -6.14
C ASN A 144 13.44 12.02 -6.70
N SER A 145 13.94 10.87 -6.24
CA SER A 145 13.43 9.56 -6.68
C SER A 145 11.94 9.37 -6.32
N PHE A 146 11.53 9.79 -5.12
CA PHE A 146 10.12 9.72 -4.72
C PHE A 146 9.23 10.57 -5.63
N SER A 147 9.63 11.82 -5.90
CA SER A 147 8.88 12.73 -6.76
C SER A 147 8.79 12.24 -8.21
N GLU A 148 9.87 11.68 -8.76
CA GLU A 148 9.89 11.07 -10.08
C GLU A 148 8.97 9.84 -10.15
N THR A 149 9.04 8.96 -9.17
CA THR A 149 8.18 7.77 -9.08
C THR A 149 6.71 8.17 -8.97
N LEU A 150 6.40 9.13 -8.11
CA LEU A 150 5.05 9.65 -7.94
C LEU A 150 4.51 10.24 -9.26
N LYS A 151 5.30 11.09 -9.93
CA LYS A 151 4.96 11.69 -11.22
C LYS A 151 4.74 10.63 -12.30
N TYR A 152 5.60 9.61 -12.35
CA TYR A 152 5.44 8.50 -13.29
C TYR A 152 4.11 7.77 -13.08
N ILE A 153 3.77 7.43 -11.83
CA ILE A 153 2.52 6.74 -11.50
C ILE A 153 1.32 7.59 -11.91
N ILE A 154 1.31 8.88 -11.58
CA ILE A 154 0.21 9.78 -11.91
C ILE A 154 -0.02 9.86 -13.42
N ASN A 155 1.06 10.05 -14.18
CA ASN A 155 1.00 10.18 -15.64
C ASN A 155 0.56 8.88 -16.35
N ASN A 156 0.74 7.73 -15.72
CA ASN A 156 0.42 6.42 -16.29
C ASN A 156 -0.70 5.69 -15.52
N TYR A 157 -1.46 6.38 -14.69
CA TYR A 157 -2.33 5.79 -13.68
C TYR A 157 -3.31 4.76 -14.25
N ASN A 158 -4.05 5.12 -15.31
CA ASN A 158 -5.02 4.23 -15.95
C ASN A 158 -4.36 2.98 -16.56
N LYS A 159 -3.19 3.15 -17.21
CA LYS A 159 -2.41 2.03 -17.75
C LYS A 159 -1.99 1.08 -16.65
N ILE A 160 -1.47 1.61 -15.54
CA ILE A 160 -1.05 0.84 -14.37
C ILE A 160 -2.24 0.06 -13.79
N GLN A 161 -3.40 0.70 -13.63
CA GLN A 161 -4.61 0.01 -13.14
C GLN A 161 -5.03 -1.15 -14.05
N ASN A 162 -4.97 -0.98 -15.37
CA ASN A 162 -5.27 -2.05 -16.31
C ASN A 162 -4.27 -3.21 -16.21
N GLU A 163 -2.98 -2.91 -16.04
CA GLU A 163 -1.96 -3.95 -15.84
C GLU A 163 -2.19 -4.73 -14.53
N MET A 164 -2.67 -4.05 -13.48
CA MET A 164 -2.98 -4.66 -12.18
C MET A 164 -4.14 -5.66 -12.24
N GLU A 165 -4.96 -5.64 -13.27
CA GLU A 165 -6.04 -6.64 -13.46
C GLU A 165 -5.49 -8.06 -13.60
N ASN A 166 -4.26 -8.20 -14.05
CA ASN A 166 -3.59 -9.49 -14.21
C ASN A 166 -2.94 -10.00 -12.91
N ASN A 167 -3.03 -9.27 -11.81
CA ASN A 167 -2.48 -9.70 -10.53
C ASN A 167 -3.25 -10.92 -9.99
N LYS A 168 -2.51 -11.97 -9.66
CA LYS A 168 -3.02 -13.13 -8.92
C LYS A 168 -2.75 -12.91 -7.43
N LEU A 169 -3.68 -12.27 -6.75
CA LEU A 169 -3.55 -12.02 -5.31
C LEU A 169 -4.04 -13.23 -4.51
N PRO A 170 -3.36 -13.59 -3.40
CA PRO A 170 -3.83 -14.64 -2.53
C PRO A 170 -5.16 -14.22 -1.89
N THR A 171 -6.10 -15.17 -1.79
CA THR A 171 -7.39 -14.97 -1.15
C THR A 171 -7.58 -15.97 -0.02
N LYS A 172 -8.48 -15.71 0.93
CA LYS A 172 -8.84 -16.68 1.96
C LYS A 172 -9.28 -18.02 1.33
N LYS A 173 -10.01 -17.96 0.21
CA LYS A 173 -10.49 -19.15 -0.51
C LYS A 173 -9.35 -19.94 -1.16
N SER A 174 -8.36 -19.27 -1.78
CA SER A 174 -7.20 -19.94 -2.36
C SER A 174 -6.33 -20.56 -1.26
N MET A 175 -6.11 -19.83 -0.17
CA MET A 175 -5.35 -20.32 0.98
C MET A 175 -5.96 -21.62 1.56
N ILE A 176 -7.29 -21.66 1.75
CA ILE A 176 -7.96 -22.87 2.28
C ILE A 176 -7.79 -24.05 1.33
N LYS A 177 -7.82 -23.83 0.00
CA LYS A 177 -7.62 -24.90 -0.98
C LYS A 177 -6.20 -25.47 -0.98
N GLU A 178 -5.20 -24.70 -0.57
CA GLU A 178 -3.81 -25.17 -0.46
C GLU A 178 -3.63 -26.12 0.74
N PHE A 179 -4.55 -26.10 1.71
CA PHE A 179 -4.55 -27.01 2.88
C PHE A 179 -5.40 -28.28 2.68
N SER A 180 -6.21 -28.36 1.61
CA SER A 180 -7.08 -29.50 1.30
C SER A 180 -6.41 -30.48 0.35
#